data_930c6984ef9acff12534b796f683cc1c
#
_entry.id   930c6984ef9acff12534b796f683cc1c
#
_cell.length_a   1.000
_cell.length_b   1.000
_cell.length_c   1.000
_cell.angle_alpha   90.00
_cell.angle_beta   90.00
_cell.angle_gamma   90.00
#
_symmetry.space_group_name_H-M   'P 1'
#
loop_
_entity.id
_entity.type
_entity.pdbx_description
1 polymer ?
#
loop_
_entity_poly.entity_id
_entity_poly.type
_entity_poly.pdbx_seq_one_letter_code
_entity_poly.pdbx_strand_id
1 'polypeptide(L)'
;MTKLALSDEILMKIDKPARYIGNELNSIKKDKEKIAIRFAMCFPDVYEIGMSHLGVQILYDMFNKMEDVWCERVYSPWPDLHKIMKEEHLPLFGLESQEPIKDFDFIGFTLNYEMCYTNVLQILDLGQIPLLAKDRTEDDPLVIGGGCCTYNPEPMADFFDLFYMGEGEISFYELFDLYKKMRAEGKSRHDFLHEASKVPGIYVPSLYEVTYKEDGTIASFEPIYEDVPKTIQKQIVLDMTSAVYPEKPVVPFIKATQDRVVLEIQRGCIRGCRFCQAGMVYRPVREKNVEHLKELAYKMLKSTGHEEISLSSLSSSDYSQLEELVNFLIDEFKGKGVNISLPSLRIDAFSLDVMSKVQDIKKSSLTFAPEAGSQRLRDVINKGLTEEVILHGAHEAFVENLRTNTSLIR
;
A
#
# COMPACT_ATOMS: atom_id res chain seq x y z
N MET A 1 25.31 -10.35 14.14
CA MET A 1 24.79 -9.12 13.52
C MET A 1 24.95 -9.26 12.01
N THR A 2 23.93 -8.94 11.23
CA THR A 2 24.04 -8.91 9.76
C THR A 2 25.07 -7.83 9.37
N LYS A 3 25.97 -8.14 8.45
CA LYS A 3 26.91 -7.15 7.91
C LYS A 3 26.09 -6.13 7.11
N LEU A 4 26.28 -4.84 7.36
CA LEU A 4 25.60 -3.78 6.61
C LEU A 4 26.11 -3.74 5.16
N ALA A 5 25.22 -3.43 4.21
CA ALA A 5 25.56 -3.23 2.82
C ALA A 5 26.42 -1.96 2.63
N LEU A 6 26.13 -0.93 3.42
CA LEU A 6 26.85 0.34 3.41
C LEU A 6 27.97 0.35 4.47
N SER A 7 29.13 0.88 4.10
CA SER A 7 30.24 1.08 5.05
C SER A 7 29.93 2.23 6.02
N ASP A 8 30.61 2.25 7.18
CA ASP A 8 30.51 3.33 8.15
C ASP A 8 30.86 4.68 7.50
N GLU A 9 31.83 4.70 6.58
CA GLU A 9 32.22 5.91 5.88
C GLU A 9 31.07 6.50 5.04
N ILE A 10 30.29 5.66 4.35
CA ILE A 10 29.11 6.07 3.58
C ILE A 10 28.01 6.53 4.53
N LEU A 11 27.72 5.76 5.60
CA LEU A 11 26.70 6.10 6.57
C LEU A 11 26.93 7.45 7.24
N MET A 12 28.19 7.87 7.41
CA MET A 12 28.55 9.18 7.97
C MET A 12 28.43 10.34 6.97
N LYS A 13 28.30 10.06 5.67
CA LYS A 13 28.18 11.07 4.61
C LYS A 13 26.74 11.39 4.22
N ILE A 14 25.78 10.52 4.60
CA ILE A 14 24.38 10.64 4.17
C ILE A 14 23.49 11.18 5.28
N ASP A 15 22.41 11.86 4.89
CA ASP A 15 21.34 12.25 5.79
C ASP A 15 20.54 11.03 6.24
N LYS A 16 20.23 10.96 7.54
CA LYS A 16 19.40 9.89 8.14
C LYS A 16 19.83 8.46 7.77
N PRO A 17 21.03 8.02 8.13
CA PRO A 17 21.51 6.67 7.84
C PRO A 17 20.59 5.56 8.37
N ALA A 18 19.76 5.86 9.39
CA ALA A 18 18.77 4.92 9.94
C ALA A 18 17.71 4.45 8.92
N ARG A 19 17.58 5.09 7.76
CA ARG A 19 16.74 4.63 6.65
C ARG A 19 17.23 3.31 6.03
N TYR A 20 18.51 2.98 6.19
CA TYR A 20 19.21 1.97 5.40
C TYR A 20 19.84 0.84 6.20
N ILE A 21 19.78 0.89 7.53
CA ILE A 21 20.47 -0.08 8.39
C ILE A 21 19.64 -1.33 8.75
N GLY A 22 18.31 -1.30 8.51
CA GLY A 22 17.43 -2.40 8.90
C GLY A 22 17.45 -2.69 10.41
N ASN A 23 17.02 -3.89 10.82
CA ASN A 23 16.96 -4.35 12.22
C ASN A 23 15.97 -3.61 13.13
N GLU A 24 14.96 -2.98 12.54
CA GLU A 24 13.89 -2.34 13.30
C GLU A 24 13.13 -3.36 14.15
N LEU A 25 12.53 -2.88 15.24
CA LEU A 25 11.65 -3.70 16.07
C LEU A 25 10.56 -4.36 15.23
N ASN A 26 10.32 -5.65 15.41
CA ASN A 26 9.38 -6.49 14.68
C ASN A 26 9.76 -6.75 13.20
N SER A 27 10.95 -6.35 12.72
CA SER A 27 11.43 -6.80 11.41
C SER A 27 11.74 -8.31 11.44
N ILE A 28 11.43 -9.01 10.34
CA ILE A 28 11.50 -10.47 10.27
C ILE A 28 12.73 -10.90 9.52
N LYS A 29 13.59 -11.68 10.18
CA LYS A 29 14.75 -12.33 9.57
C LYS A 29 14.57 -13.82 9.51
N LYS A 30 14.92 -14.40 8.38
CA LYS A 30 14.85 -15.84 8.14
C LYS A 30 16.20 -16.41 7.76
N ASP A 31 16.30 -17.72 7.87
CA ASP A 31 17.46 -18.50 7.44
C ASP A 31 17.36 -18.70 5.91
N LYS A 32 18.25 -18.05 5.17
CA LYS A 32 18.27 -18.06 3.70
C LYS A 32 18.29 -19.48 3.10
N GLU A 33 18.93 -20.42 3.76
CA GLU A 33 19.05 -21.80 3.29
C GLU A 33 17.70 -22.55 3.28
N LYS A 34 16.72 -22.05 4.03
CA LYS A 34 15.36 -22.63 4.12
C LYS A 34 14.33 -21.92 3.25
N ILE A 35 14.75 -20.90 2.49
CA ILE A 35 13.86 -20.06 1.73
C ILE A 35 13.81 -20.53 0.27
N ALA A 36 12.61 -20.78 -0.20
CA ALA A 36 12.34 -21.10 -1.60
C ALA A 36 12.11 -19.85 -2.45
N ILE A 37 11.57 -18.77 -1.85
CA ILE A 37 11.27 -17.51 -2.53
C ILE A 37 11.76 -16.33 -1.70
N ARG A 38 12.60 -15.49 -2.31
CA ARG A 38 12.97 -14.16 -1.81
C ARG A 38 12.18 -13.09 -2.55
N PHE A 39 11.46 -12.27 -1.82
CA PHE A 39 10.61 -11.22 -2.37
C PHE A 39 11.07 -9.85 -1.86
N ALA A 40 11.47 -8.96 -2.76
CA ALA A 40 11.74 -7.55 -2.45
C ALA A 40 10.43 -6.75 -2.54
N MET A 41 9.89 -6.34 -1.40
CA MET A 41 8.73 -5.45 -1.32
C MET A 41 9.19 -4.00 -1.49
N CYS A 42 9.15 -3.52 -2.73
CA CYS A 42 9.62 -2.20 -3.10
C CYS A 42 8.48 -1.17 -3.01
N PHE A 43 8.69 -0.16 -2.17
CA PHE A 43 7.86 1.02 -2.19
C PHE A 43 8.64 2.14 -2.91
N PRO A 44 8.14 2.64 -4.07
CA PRO A 44 8.91 3.57 -4.91
C PRO A 44 8.84 5.02 -4.40
N ASP A 45 9.16 5.20 -3.13
CA ASP A 45 9.33 6.47 -2.44
C ASP A 45 10.26 6.25 -1.23
N VAL A 46 10.55 7.31 -0.48
CA VAL A 46 11.46 7.28 0.64
C VAL A 46 10.93 6.45 1.82
N TYR A 47 11.85 6.02 2.67
CA TYR A 47 11.59 5.19 3.85
C TYR A 47 10.42 5.70 4.72
N GLU A 48 10.37 7.01 5.04
CA GLU A 48 9.35 7.58 5.93
C GLU A 48 7.92 7.47 5.37
N ILE A 49 7.78 7.51 4.04
CA ILE A 49 6.48 7.33 3.36
C ILE A 49 6.15 5.85 3.27
N GLY A 50 7.10 5.02 2.82
CA GLY A 50 6.88 3.60 2.65
C GLY A 50 6.61 2.85 3.95
N MET A 51 7.30 3.20 5.05
CA MET A 51 7.04 2.64 6.39
C MET A 51 5.63 2.98 6.91
N SER A 52 5.04 4.06 6.41
CA SER A 52 3.68 4.49 6.77
C SER A 52 2.59 3.77 5.96
N HIS A 53 2.96 2.98 4.94
CA HIS A 53 2.00 2.41 3.99
C HIS A 53 1.44 1.08 4.48
N LEU A 54 0.15 1.07 4.85
CA LEU A 54 -0.53 -0.10 5.43
C LEU A 54 -0.49 -1.33 4.49
N GLY A 55 -0.71 -1.16 3.19
CA GLY A 55 -0.69 -2.28 2.23
C GLY A 55 0.66 -3.01 2.19
N VAL A 56 1.77 -2.27 2.29
CA VAL A 56 3.11 -2.85 2.43
C VAL A 56 3.23 -3.65 3.72
N GLN A 57 2.74 -3.12 4.84
CA GLN A 57 2.78 -3.82 6.14
C GLN A 57 1.95 -5.10 6.12
N ILE A 58 0.77 -5.10 5.49
CA ILE A 58 -0.09 -6.28 5.35
C ILE A 58 0.61 -7.37 4.51
N LEU A 59 1.12 -7.03 3.33
CA LEU A 59 1.78 -8.00 2.46
C LEU A 59 3.11 -8.49 3.04
N TYR A 60 3.87 -7.61 3.68
CA TYR A 60 5.11 -7.99 4.38
C TYR A 60 4.83 -9.02 5.48
N ASP A 61 3.83 -8.79 6.32
CA ASP A 61 3.41 -9.71 7.37
C ASP A 61 2.89 -11.03 6.78
N MET A 62 2.04 -10.96 5.74
CA MET A 62 1.46 -12.12 5.08
C MET A 62 2.54 -13.03 4.47
N PHE A 63 3.45 -12.46 3.66
CA PHE A 63 4.48 -13.24 3.01
C PHE A 63 5.47 -13.85 4.02
N ASN A 64 5.78 -13.11 5.06
CA ASN A 64 6.67 -13.60 6.11
C ASN A 64 6.04 -14.62 7.06
N LYS A 65 4.71 -14.79 7.06
CA LYS A 65 4.03 -15.91 7.72
C LYS A 65 4.17 -17.24 6.96
N MET A 66 4.50 -17.22 5.67
CA MET A 66 4.86 -18.41 4.90
C MET A 66 6.27 -18.85 5.32
N GLU A 67 6.47 -20.11 5.64
CA GLU A 67 7.75 -20.62 6.18
C GLU A 67 8.90 -20.49 5.17
N ASP A 68 8.62 -20.73 3.90
CA ASP A 68 9.57 -20.81 2.79
C ASP A 68 9.64 -19.53 1.91
N VAL A 69 8.97 -18.46 2.30
CA VAL A 69 9.03 -17.14 1.66
C VAL A 69 9.67 -16.12 2.59
N TRP A 70 10.63 -15.37 2.10
CA TRP A 70 11.20 -14.23 2.84
C TRP A 70 10.96 -12.94 2.08
N CYS A 71 10.11 -12.09 2.65
CA CYS A 71 9.81 -10.77 2.14
C CYS A 71 10.68 -9.73 2.86
N GLU A 72 11.40 -8.94 2.08
CA GLU A 72 12.30 -7.89 2.56
C GLU A 72 11.84 -6.53 2.02
N ARG A 73 11.98 -5.47 2.85
CA ARG A 73 11.55 -4.12 2.47
C ARG A 73 12.65 -3.39 1.69
N VAL A 74 12.21 -2.64 0.68
CA VAL A 74 13.09 -1.83 -0.15
C VAL A 74 12.44 -0.47 -0.39
N TYR A 75 13.18 0.61 -0.25
CA TYR A 75 12.71 1.97 -0.48
C TYR A 75 13.62 2.71 -1.46
N SER A 76 13.07 3.73 -2.14
CA SER A 76 13.86 4.63 -2.96
C SER A 76 14.88 5.37 -2.09
N PRO A 77 16.18 5.30 -2.39
CA PRO A 77 17.17 6.05 -1.63
C PRO A 77 17.04 7.55 -1.86
N TRP A 78 17.34 8.32 -0.83
CA TRP A 78 17.43 9.77 -0.92
C TRP A 78 18.54 10.19 -1.88
N PRO A 79 18.49 11.38 -2.48
CA PRO A 79 19.45 11.80 -3.51
C PRO A 79 20.93 11.72 -3.12
N ASP A 80 21.28 11.89 -1.86
CA ASP A 80 22.65 11.77 -1.36
C ASP A 80 23.20 10.33 -1.48
N LEU A 81 22.44 9.35 -0.98
CA LEU A 81 22.81 7.93 -1.14
C LEU A 81 22.70 7.49 -2.61
N HIS A 82 21.65 7.92 -3.32
CA HIS A 82 21.53 7.63 -4.76
C HIS A 82 22.81 8.02 -5.53
N LYS A 83 23.31 9.23 -5.28
CA LYS A 83 24.54 9.72 -5.93
C LYS A 83 25.73 8.80 -5.61
N ILE A 84 25.95 8.47 -4.34
CA ILE A 84 27.04 7.58 -3.92
C ILE A 84 26.91 6.19 -4.56
N MET A 85 25.71 5.62 -4.57
CA MET A 85 25.47 4.31 -5.19
C MET A 85 25.81 4.30 -6.68
N LYS A 86 25.49 5.38 -7.42
CA LYS A 86 25.85 5.51 -8.85
C LYS A 86 27.35 5.67 -9.05
N GLU A 87 28.01 6.49 -8.22
CA GLU A 87 29.45 6.76 -8.33
C GLU A 87 30.31 5.55 -7.94
N GLU A 88 29.90 4.80 -6.92
CA GLU A 88 30.64 3.65 -6.39
C GLU A 88 30.12 2.30 -6.92
N HIS A 89 29.12 2.31 -7.82
CA HIS A 89 28.49 1.10 -8.41
C HIS A 89 27.92 0.15 -7.34
N LEU A 90 27.38 0.69 -6.24
CA LEU A 90 26.78 -0.11 -5.18
C LEU A 90 25.36 -0.52 -5.58
N PRO A 91 25.02 -1.82 -5.51
CA PRO A 91 23.66 -2.27 -5.80
C PRO A 91 22.70 -1.91 -4.68
N LEU A 92 21.44 -1.65 -5.03
CA LEU A 92 20.35 -1.50 -4.04
C LEU A 92 20.09 -2.85 -3.36
N PHE A 93 19.70 -2.81 -2.08
CA PHE A 93 19.64 -3.98 -1.22
C PHE A 93 18.35 -4.02 -0.38
N GLY A 94 17.97 -5.23 0.06
CA GLY A 94 16.90 -5.45 1.03
C GLY A 94 17.31 -5.04 2.44
N LEU A 95 16.39 -4.44 3.19
CA LEU A 95 16.69 -3.94 4.54
C LEU A 95 16.97 -5.07 5.56
N GLU A 96 16.34 -6.21 5.41
CA GLU A 96 16.45 -7.31 6.37
C GLU A 96 17.76 -8.10 6.22
N SER A 97 18.14 -8.46 5.00
CA SER A 97 19.36 -9.20 4.71
C SER A 97 20.57 -8.33 4.46
N GLN A 98 20.37 -7.12 3.96
CA GLN A 98 21.41 -6.25 3.44
C GLN A 98 22.09 -6.80 2.17
N GLU A 99 21.39 -7.67 1.43
CA GLU A 99 21.89 -8.27 0.17
C GLU A 99 21.28 -7.57 -1.05
N PRO A 100 21.98 -7.58 -2.21
CA PRO A 100 21.49 -6.96 -3.45
C PRO A 100 20.15 -7.53 -3.89
N ILE A 101 19.22 -6.65 -4.29
CA ILE A 101 17.88 -7.08 -4.71
C ILE A 101 17.88 -7.87 -6.03
N LYS A 102 18.90 -7.75 -6.86
CA LYS A 102 19.05 -8.55 -8.09
C LYS A 102 19.16 -10.05 -7.82
N ASP A 103 19.53 -10.44 -6.59
CA ASP A 103 19.69 -11.83 -6.19
C ASP A 103 18.38 -12.42 -5.62
N PHE A 104 17.27 -11.69 -5.74
CA PHE A 104 15.94 -12.13 -5.27
C PHE A 104 15.15 -12.78 -6.41
N ASP A 105 14.10 -13.51 -6.07
CA ASP A 105 13.22 -14.14 -7.07
C ASP A 105 12.19 -13.14 -7.63
N PHE A 106 11.67 -12.26 -6.76
CA PHE A 106 10.67 -11.26 -7.12
C PHE A 106 11.04 -9.86 -6.63
N ILE A 107 10.80 -8.87 -7.49
CA ILE A 107 10.83 -7.44 -7.17
C ILE A 107 9.41 -6.91 -7.29
N GLY A 108 8.73 -6.76 -6.16
CA GLY A 108 7.33 -6.33 -6.13
C GLY A 108 7.20 -4.84 -5.82
N PHE A 109 6.55 -4.10 -6.70
CA PHE A 109 6.30 -2.67 -6.55
C PHE A 109 4.86 -2.37 -6.13
N THR A 110 4.69 -1.47 -5.15
CA THR A 110 3.40 -0.92 -4.78
C THR A 110 3.16 0.40 -5.51
N LEU A 111 2.35 0.37 -6.57
CA LEU A 111 2.06 1.51 -7.44
C LEU A 111 0.78 2.22 -6.98
N ASN A 112 0.90 3.25 -6.15
CA ASN A 112 -0.24 3.97 -5.57
C ASN A 112 -0.60 5.26 -6.27
N TYR A 113 0.32 5.86 -7.03
CA TYR A 113 0.11 7.06 -7.82
C TYR A 113 1.19 7.15 -8.92
N GLU A 114 0.84 7.78 -10.03
CA GLU A 114 1.62 7.74 -11.26
C GLU A 114 2.95 8.49 -11.15
N MET A 115 3.06 9.47 -10.25
CA MET A 115 4.32 10.22 -10.06
C MET A 115 5.46 9.36 -9.49
N CYS A 116 5.17 8.17 -8.97
CA CYS A 116 6.20 7.25 -8.50
C CYS A 116 6.84 6.40 -9.62
N TYR A 117 6.36 6.47 -10.85
CA TYR A 117 6.86 5.63 -11.96
C TYR A 117 8.36 5.82 -12.24
N THR A 118 8.85 7.04 -12.17
CA THR A 118 10.29 7.31 -12.33
C THR A 118 11.13 6.71 -11.20
N ASN A 119 10.58 6.61 -9.99
CA ASN A 119 11.26 5.98 -8.86
C ASN A 119 11.30 4.45 -9.00
N VAL A 120 10.32 3.84 -9.70
CA VAL A 120 10.40 2.41 -10.08
C VAL A 120 11.65 2.18 -10.95
N LEU A 121 11.84 3.00 -11.97
CA LEU A 121 13.01 2.91 -12.84
C LEU A 121 14.32 3.16 -12.07
N GLN A 122 14.31 4.11 -11.12
CA GLN A 122 15.44 4.34 -10.22
C GLN A 122 15.80 3.10 -9.41
N ILE A 123 14.80 2.42 -8.82
CA ILE A 123 15.03 1.21 -8.01
C ILE A 123 15.58 0.08 -8.88
N LEU A 124 15.05 -0.14 -10.08
CA LEU A 124 15.56 -1.14 -11.01
C LEU A 124 17.01 -0.84 -11.45
N ASP A 125 17.30 0.41 -11.82
CA ASP A 125 18.65 0.85 -12.23
C ASP A 125 19.66 0.68 -11.10
N LEU A 126 19.34 1.13 -9.88
CA LEU A 126 20.19 0.93 -8.70
C LEU A 126 20.26 -0.53 -8.26
N GLY A 127 19.22 -1.31 -8.49
CA GLY A 127 19.21 -2.75 -8.30
C GLY A 127 20.05 -3.52 -9.32
N GLN A 128 20.56 -2.84 -10.35
CA GLN A 128 21.30 -3.46 -11.49
C GLN A 128 20.44 -4.50 -12.21
N ILE A 129 19.13 -4.24 -12.33
CA ILE A 129 18.14 -5.08 -13.01
C ILE A 129 17.82 -4.42 -14.36
N PRO A 130 17.79 -5.16 -15.48
CA PRO A 130 17.41 -4.60 -16.77
C PRO A 130 16.06 -3.88 -16.69
N LEU A 131 15.99 -2.63 -17.17
CA LEU A 131 14.79 -1.81 -17.07
C LEU A 131 13.63 -2.43 -17.84
N LEU A 132 13.86 -2.78 -19.09
CA LEU A 132 12.82 -3.36 -19.94
C LEU A 132 12.65 -4.86 -19.64
N ALA A 133 11.40 -5.31 -19.51
CA ALA A 133 11.07 -6.71 -19.26
C ALA A 133 11.64 -7.66 -20.34
N LYS A 134 11.64 -7.21 -21.62
CA LYS A 134 12.17 -7.98 -22.75
C LYS A 134 13.68 -8.22 -22.71
N ASP A 135 14.43 -7.43 -21.95
CA ASP A 135 15.88 -7.53 -21.84
C ASP A 135 16.31 -8.41 -20.66
N ARG A 136 15.35 -8.88 -19.82
CA ARG A 136 15.60 -9.77 -18.68
C ARG A 136 15.77 -11.22 -19.14
N THR A 137 16.68 -11.90 -18.48
CA THR A 137 17.04 -13.31 -18.70
C THR A 137 16.48 -14.21 -17.60
N GLU A 138 16.79 -15.50 -17.68
CA GLU A 138 16.44 -16.49 -16.65
C GLU A 138 17.08 -16.19 -15.27
N ASP A 139 18.21 -15.50 -15.26
CA ASP A 139 18.96 -15.15 -14.06
C ASP A 139 18.46 -13.85 -13.38
N ASP A 140 17.60 -13.10 -14.06
CA ASP A 140 17.05 -11.85 -13.52
C ASP A 140 15.77 -12.09 -12.70
N PRO A 141 15.51 -11.30 -11.66
CA PRO A 141 14.27 -11.42 -10.88
C PRO A 141 13.04 -11.09 -11.72
N LEU A 142 11.88 -11.62 -11.30
CA LEU A 142 10.58 -11.26 -11.86
C LEU A 142 10.11 -9.93 -11.26
N VAL A 143 9.75 -8.97 -12.10
CA VAL A 143 9.26 -7.66 -11.68
C VAL A 143 7.75 -7.64 -11.72
N ILE A 144 7.11 -7.47 -10.55
CA ILE A 144 5.66 -7.47 -10.38
C ILE A 144 5.16 -6.13 -9.86
N GLY A 145 4.10 -5.58 -10.47
CA GLY A 145 3.41 -4.38 -10.03
C GLY A 145 2.07 -4.68 -9.36
N GLY A 146 1.80 -4.02 -8.22
CA GLY A 146 0.51 -4.05 -7.54
C GLY A 146 0.06 -2.65 -7.12
N GLY A 147 -1.17 -2.51 -6.61
CA GLY A 147 -1.72 -1.24 -6.14
C GLY A 147 -2.71 -0.61 -7.12
N CYS A 148 -3.23 0.60 -6.76
CA CYS A 148 -4.35 1.18 -7.51
C CYS A 148 -3.99 1.63 -8.94
N CYS A 149 -2.72 1.92 -9.24
CA CYS A 149 -2.32 2.29 -10.59
C CYS A 149 -2.31 1.12 -11.58
N THR A 150 -2.34 -0.14 -11.09
CA THR A 150 -2.40 -1.31 -11.97
C THR A 150 -3.73 -1.47 -12.71
N TYR A 151 -4.74 -0.66 -12.37
CA TYR A 151 -5.97 -0.57 -13.17
C TYR A 151 -5.77 0.14 -14.52
N ASN A 152 -4.63 0.79 -14.70
CA ASN A 152 -4.12 1.28 -15.98
C ASN A 152 -2.62 0.95 -16.06
N PRO A 153 -2.23 -0.32 -16.33
CA PRO A 153 -0.86 -0.79 -16.26
C PRO A 153 -0.03 -0.39 -17.49
N GLU A 154 -0.69 -0.09 -18.62
CA GLU A 154 -0.03 0.10 -19.92
C GLU A 154 1.09 1.14 -19.95
N PRO A 155 1.03 2.28 -19.22
CA PRO A 155 2.17 3.21 -19.17
C PRO A 155 3.46 2.60 -18.63
N MET A 156 3.36 1.48 -17.90
CA MET A 156 4.49 0.78 -17.29
C MET A 156 4.69 -0.65 -17.83
N ALA A 157 3.90 -1.07 -18.82
CA ALA A 157 3.88 -2.44 -19.35
C ALA A 157 5.26 -2.94 -19.79
N ASP A 158 6.05 -2.11 -20.45
CA ASP A 158 7.40 -2.47 -20.94
C ASP A 158 8.41 -2.75 -19.81
N PHE A 159 8.14 -2.28 -18.59
CA PHE A 159 9.07 -2.38 -17.46
C PHE A 159 8.72 -3.51 -16.48
N PHE A 160 7.54 -4.11 -16.61
CA PHE A 160 7.05 -5.15 -15.71
C PHE A 160 6.87 -6.49 -16.41
N ASP A 161 7.19 -7.58 -15.73
CA ASP A 161 6.91 -8.92 -16.22
C ASP A 161 5.44 -9.27 -16.04
N LEU A 162 4.86 -8.85 -14.92
CA LEU A 162 3.44 -9.05 -14.61
C LEU A 162 2.89 -8.01 -13.65
N PHE A 163 1.58 -7.84 -13.66
CA PHE A 163 0.84 -7.01 -12.70
C PHE A 163 -0.19 -7.85 -11.96
N TYR A 164 -0.37 -7.52 -10.68
CA TYR A 164 -1.44 -8.05 -9.85
C TYR A 164 -2.55 -7.02 -9.70
N MET A 165 -3.77 -7.37 -10.11
CA MET A 165 -4.93 -6.48 -10.07
C MET A 165 -5.84 -6.82 -8.91
N GLY A 166 -5.94 -5.92 -7.95
CA GLY A 166 -6.82 -6.06 -6.79
C GLY A 166 -6.08 -6.16 -5.46
N GLU A 167 -6.69 -6.86 -4.53
CA GLU A 167 -6.21 -7.00 -3.15
C GLU A 167 -5.31 -8.24 -3.05
N GLY A 168 -4.04 -8.03 -2.68
CA GLY A 168 -2.97 -9.03 -2.75
C GLY A 168 -3.12 -10.22 -1.80
N GLU A 169 -4.03 -10.14 -0.83
CA GLU A 169 -4.23 -11.17 0.18
C GLU A 169 -4.83 -12.49 -0.36
N ILE A 170 -5.21 -12.55 -1.63
CA ILE A 170 -5.92 -13.72 -2.20
C ILE A 170 -4.98 -14.62 -3.00
N SER A 171 -4.49 -14.18 -4.16
CA SER A 171 -3.89 -15.08 -5.15
C SER A 171 -2.37 -15.21 -5.08
N PHE A 172 -1.67 -14.50 -4.18
CA PHE A 172 -0.22 -14.63 -4.06
C PHE A 172 0.22 -16.02 -3.59
N TYR A 173 -0.58 -16.72 -2.78
CA TYR A 173 -0.29 -18.10 -2.41
C TYR A 173 -0.23 -19.02 -3.63
N GLU A 174 -1.22 -18.90 -4.52
CA GLU A 174 -1.29 -19.67 -5.77
C GLU A 174 -0.13 -19.32 -6.71
N LEU A 175 0.20 -18.03 -6.85
CA LEU A 175 1.32 -17.57 -7.67
C LEU A 175 2.66 -18.11 -7.17
N PHE A 176 2.90 -18.11 -5.86
CA PHE A 176 4.14 -18.61 -5.27
C PHE A 176 4.25 -20.14 -5.36
N ASP A 177 3.14 -20.85 -5.16
CA ASP A 177 3.14 -22.32 -5.33
C ASP A 177 3.39 -22.72 -6.79
N LEU A 178 2.81 -21.98 -7.73
CA LEU A 178 3.07 -22.14 -9.16
C LEU A 178 4.56 -21.91 -9.48
N TYR A 179 5.14 -20.82 -8.98
CA TYR A 179 6.54 -20.49 -9.18
C TYR A 179 7.47 -21.59 -8.66
N LYS A 180 7.27 -22.04 -7.42
CA LYS A 180 8.06 -23.12 -6.81
C LYS A 180 7.99 -24.40 -7.62
N LYS A 181 6.77 -24.79 -8.07
CA LYS A 181 6.55 -25.98 -8.89
C LYS A 181 7.30 -25.88 -10.22
N MET A 182 7.10 -24.79 -10.95
CA MET A 182 7.69 -24.64 -12.28
C MET A 182 9.21 -24.53 -12.23
N ARG A 183 9.77 -23.87 -11.22
CA ARG A 183 11.21 -23.82 -10.96
C ARG A 183 11.78 -25.23 -10.69
N ALA A 184 11.10 -26.04 -9.89
CA ALA A 184 11.51 -27.42 -9.61
C ALA A 184 11.45 -28.32 -10.88
N GLU A 185 10.54 -28.02 -11.80
CA GLU A 185 10.42 -28.68 -13.10
C GLU A 185 11.40 -28.16 -14.16
N GLY A 186 12.21 -27.15 -13.84
CA GLY A 186 13.18 -26.52 -14.77
C GLY A 186 12.51 -25.78 -15.93
N LYS A 187 11.33 -25.24 -15.72
CA LYS A 187 10.59 -24.45 -16.71
C LYS A 187 11.20 -23.08 -16.90
N SER A 188 11.08 -22.55 -18.12
CA SER A 188 11.60 -21.23 -18.47
C SER A 188 10.77 -20.10 -17.82
N ARG A 189 11.36 -18.88 -17.79
CA ARG A 189 10.67 -17.64 -17.41
C ARG A 189 9.41 -17.42 -18.24
N HIS A 190 9.48 -17.66 -19.55
CA HIS A 190 8.33 -17.53 -20.45
C HIS A 190 7.22 -18.54 -20.10
N ASP A 191 7.56 -19.81 -19.83
CA ASP A 191 6.57 -20.81 -19.41
C ASP A 191 5.89 -20.40 -18.12
N PHE A 192 6.66 -19.89 -17.14
CA PHE A 192 6.10 -19.40 -15.89
C PHE A 192 5.14 -18.22 -16.12
N LEU A 193 5.54 -17.21 -16.88
CA LEU A 193 4.69 -16.06 -17.18
C LEU A 193 3.40 -16.46 -17.90
N HIS A 194 3.49 -17.42 -18.82
CA HIS A 194 2.32 -17.95 -19.51
C HIS A 194 1.35 -18.63 -18.53
N GLU A 195 1.83 -19.53 -17.67
CA GLU A 195 0.97 -20.17 -16.67
C GLU A 195 0.50 -19.18 -15.58
N ALA A 196 1.33 -18.22 -15.17
CA ALA A 196 0.95 -17.19 -14.22
C ALA A 196 -0.22 -16.33 -14.71
N SER A 197 -0.35 -16.11 -16.02
CA SER A 197 -1.47 -15.36 -16.60
C SER A 197 -2.85 -15.97 -16.30
N LYS A 198 -2.89 -17.27 -15.96
CA LYS A 198 -4.11 -18.00 -15.60
C LYS A 198 -4.47 -17.85 -14.12
N VAL A 199 -3.54 -17.37 -13.29
CA VAL A 199 -3.81 -17.08 -11.87
C VAL A 199 -4.72 -15.86 -11.78
N PRO A 200 -5.82 -15.91 -11.00
CA PRO A 200 -6.77 -14.82 -10.92
C PRO A 200 -6.10 -13.48 -10.50
N GLY A 201 -6.36 -12.42 -11.26
CA GLY A 201 -5.81 -11.09 -11.01
C GLY A 201 -4.46 -10.81 -11.66
N ILE A 202 -3.82 -11.78 -12.29
CA ILE A 202 -2.53 -11.58 -12.96
C ILE A 202 -2.73 -11.13 -14.40
N TYR A 203 -2.05 -10.03 -14.74
CA TYR A 203 -1.89 -9.53 -16.11
C TYR A 203 -0.41 -9.59 -16.51
N VAL A 204 -0.11 -10.26 -17.61
CA VAL A 204 1.24 -10.40 -18.18
C VAL A 204 1.29 -9.65 -19.51
N PRO A 205 1.85 -8.42 -19.57
CA PRO A 205 1.79 -7.57 -20.76
C PRO A 205 2.35 -8.23 -22.03
N SER A 206 3.43 -8.99 -21.90
CA SER A 206 4.10 -9.66 -23.03
C SER A 206 3.25 -10.74 -23.73
N LEU A 207 2.10 -11.13 -23.16
CA LEU A 207 1.19 -12.10 -23.73
C LEU A 207 0.01 -11.48 -24.49
N TYR A 208 0.04 -10.14 -24.69
CA TYR A 208 -0.98 -9.40 -25.43
C TYR A 208 -0.37 -8.59 -26.57
N GLU A 209 -1.13 -8.47 -27.64
CA GLU A 209 -0.76 -7.65 -28.78
C GLU A 209 -1.76 -6.48 -28.96
N VAL A 210 -1.21 -5.29 -29.09
CA VAL A 210 -1.96 -4.07 -29.36
C VAL A 210 -1.74 -3.65 -30.80
N THR A 211 -2.83 -3.53 -31.58
CA THR A 211 -2.77 -2.99 -32.94
C THR A 211 -3.41 -1.61 -32.99
N TYR A 212 -2.95 -0.75 -33.88
CA TYR A 212 -3.38 0.63 -33.99
C TYR A 212 -3.98 0.88 -35.38
N LYS A 213 -4.96 1.79 -35.44
CA LYS A 213 -5.50 2.34 -36.68
C LYS A 213 -4.57 3.41 -37.24
N GLU A 214 -4.83 3.85 -38.47
CA GLU A 214 -4.05 4.94 -39.12
C GLU A 214 -4.06 6.26 -38.32
N ASP A 215 -5.12 6.53 -37.55
CA ASP A 215 -5.26 7.72 -36.71
C ASP A 215 -4.58 7.60 -35.34
N GLY A 216 -3.88 6.47 -35.07
CA GLY A 216 -3.20 6.20 -33.81
C GLY A 216 -4.08 5.70 -32.68
N THR A 217 -5.40 5.52 -32.91
CA THR A 217 -6.27 4.91 -31.91
C THR A 217 -6.11 3.37 -31.90
N ILE A 218 -6.38 2.74 -30.76
CA ILE A 218 -6.32 1.28 -30.62
C ILE A 218 -7.34 0.63 -31.54
N ALA A 219 -6.90 -0.28 -32.42
CA ALA A 219 -7.75 -1.10 -33.27
C ALA A 219 -8.16 -2.41 -32.55
N SER A 220 -7.18 -3.08 -31.91
CA SER A 220 -7.43 -4.28 -31.11
C SER A 220 -6.43 -4.37 -29.95
N PHE A 221 -6.85 -5.06 -28.88
CA PHE A 221 -6.04 -5.45 -27.75
C PHE A 221 -6.43 -6.89 -27.42
N GLU A 222 -5.61 -7.84 -27.84
CA GLU A 222 -5.98 -9.25 -27.77
C GLU A 222 -4.82 -10.09 -27.21
N PRO A 223 -5.11 -11.19 -26.49
CA PRO A 223 -4.08 -12.13 -26.09
C PRO A 223 -3.48 -12.85 -27.30
N ILE A 224 -2.20 -13.13 -27.25
CA ILE A 224 -1.45 -13.82 -28.31
C ILE A 224 -1.81 -15.32 -28.34
N TYR A 225 -2.14 -15.90 -27.18
CA TYR A 225 -2.49 -17.31 -27.03
C TYR A 225 -3.97 -17.48 -26.67
N GLU A 226 -4.61 -18.53 -27.16
CA GLU A 226 -6.04 -18.81 -26.97
C GLU A 226 -6.42 -19.08 -25.50
N ASP A 227 -5.49 -19.60 -24.72
CA ASP A 227 -5.68 -19.95 -23.30
C ASP A 227 -5.31 -18.83 -22.32
N VAL A 228 -4.82 -17.68 -22.82
CA VAL A 228 -4.59 -16.48 -22.03
C VAL A 228 -5.90 -15.69 -21.87
N PRO A 229 -6.27 -15.26 -20.64
CA PRO A 229 -7.54 -14.56 -20.39
C PRO A 229 -7.66 -13.24 -21.18
N LYS A 230 -8.79 -13.02 -21.86
CA LYS A 230 -9.09 -11.73 -22.55
C LYS A 230 -9.35 -10.59 -21.58
N THR A 231 -9.77 -10.89 -20.37
CA THR A 231 -10.07 -9.89 -19.32
C THR A 231 -9.52 -10.36 -17.99
N ILE A 232 -8.90 -9.44 -17.27
CA ILE A 232 -8.36 -9.73 -15.94
C ILE A 232 -9.38 -9.32 -14.89
N GLN A 233 -9.79 -10.27 -14.07
CA GLN A 233 -10.72 -10.02 -12.97
C GLN A 233 -9.96 -9.60 -11.73
N LYS A 234 -10.24 -8.38 -11.23
CA LYS A 234 -9.63 -7.91 -9.99
C LYS A 234 -10.01 -8.82 -8.81
N GLN A 235 -9.04 -9.04 -7.93
CA GLN A 235 -9.25 -9.82 -6.71
C GLN A 235 -9.76 -8.94 -5.57
N ILE A 236 -10.70 -9.46 -4.78
CA ILE A 236 -11.38 -8.72 -3.72
C ILE A 236 -11.50 -9.61 -2.48
N VAL A 237 -10.97 -9.15 -1.36
CA VAL A 237 -11.19 -9.78 -0.05
C VAL A 237 -12.64 -9.49 0.39
N LEU A 238 -13.49 -10.49 0.42
CA LEU A 238 -14.89 -10.32 0.79
C LEU A 238 -15.09 -10.28 2.31
N ASP A 239 -14.35 -11.11 3.05
CA ASP A 239 -14.37 -11.12 4.51
C ASP A 239 -13.15 -10.38 5.08
N MET A 240 -13.35 -9.12 5.44
CA MET A 240 -12.32 -8.27 6.03
C MET A 240 -11.89 -8.70 7.44
N THR A 241 -12.72 -9.47 8.14
CA THR A 241 -12.42 -9.90 9.51
C THR A 241 -11.41 -11.02 9.54
N SER A 242 -11.53 -11.98 8.61
CA SER A 242 -10.58 -13.10 8.46
C SER A 242 -9.34 -12.74 7.64
N ALA A 243 -9.33 -11.58 6.96
CA ALA A 243 -8.20 -11.13 6.17
C ALA A 243 -6.93 -10.98 7.03
N VAL A 244 -5.80 -11.32 6.45
CA VAL A 244 -4.49 -11.16 7.13
C VAL A 244 -4.30 -9.69 7.50
N TYR A 245 -3.86 -9.47 8.75
CA TYR A 245 -3.56 -8.13 9.24
C TYR A 245 -2.33 -8.19 10.16
N PRO A 246 -1.42 -7.18 10.13
CA PRO A 246 -0.23 -7.19 10.96
C PRO A 246 -0.58 -6.91 12.43
N GLU A 247 -0.33 -7.89 13.30
CA GLU A 247 -0.47 -7.72 14.76
C GLU A 247 0.77 -7.09 15.39
N LYS A 248 1.92 -7.20 14.70
CA LYS A 248 3.22 -6.69 15.11
C LYS A 248 3.88 -5.92 13.98
N PRO A 249 3.34 -4.76 13.58
CA PRO A 249 3.93 -3.96 12.52
C PRO A 249 5.36 -3.55 12.87
N VAL A 250 6.20 -3.41 11.86
CA VAL A 250 7.58 -2.97 12.02
C VAL A 250 7.61 -1.51 12.50
N VAL A 251 8.40 -1.25 13.54
CA VAL A 251 8.52 0.09 14.15
C VAL A 251 9.76 0.79 13.59
N PRO A 252 9.60 1.92 12.89
CA PRO A 252 10.73 2.64 12.29
C PRO A 252 11.66 3.24 13.34
N PHE A 253 12.98 3.31 13.06
CA PHE A 253 13.94 3.98 13.94
C PHE A 253 13.85 5.51 13.90
N ILE A 254 13.27 6.05 12.84
CA ILE A 254 13.06 7.49 12.69
C ILE A 254 11.57 7.75 12.51
N LYS A 255 11.12 8.94 12.86
CA LYS A 255 9.72 9.33 12.74
C LYS A 255 9.24 9.17 11.28
N ALA A 256 8.30 8.25 11.08
CA ALA A 256 7.62 8.05 9.80
C ALA A 256 6.53 9.13 9.59
N THR A 257 6.00 9.25 8.38
CA THR A 257 4.93 10.20 8.06
C THR A 257 3.67 9.90 8.88
N GLN A 258 3.36 8.62 9.08
CA GLN A 258 2.30 8.15 9.96
C GLN A 258 2.88 7.22 11.03
N ASP A 259 3.36 7.82 12.11
CA ASP A 259 3.99 7.15 13.24
C ASP A 259 2.94 6.75 14.28
N ARG A 260 2.12 5.74 13.95
CA ARG A 260 0.93 5.33 14.72
C ARG A 260 0.45 3.93 14.37
N VAL A 261 -0.36 3.36 15.24
CA VAL A 261 -1.16 2.17 14.91
C VAL A 261 -2.28 2.57 13.95
N VAL A 262 -2.40 1.86 12.84
CA VAL A 262 -3.49 2.05 11.88
C VAL A 262 -4.45 0.87 11.98
N LEU A 263 -5.73 1.12 12.23
CA LEU A 263 -6.80 0.13 12.19
C LEU A 263 -7.64 0.39 10.93
N GLU A 264 -7.55 -0.50 9.95
CA GLU A 264 -8.39 -0.46 8.76
C GLU A 264 -9.79 -0.98 9.12
N ILE A 265 -10.75 -0.06 9.29
CA ILE A 265 -12.11 -0.38 9.73
C ILE A 265 -13.00 -0.86 8.59
N GLN A 266 -12.76 -0.32 7.38
CA GLN A 266 -13.48 -0.73 6.17
C GLN A 266 -12.67 -0.44 4.90
N ARG A 267 -12.96 -1.19 3.84
CA ARG A 267 -12.51 -0.93 2.46
C ARG A 267 -13.68 -0.53 1.58
N GLY A 268 -13.41 0.32 0.60
CA GLY A 268 -14.41 0.84 -0.32
C GLY A 268 -15.15 2.05 0.24
N CYS A 269 -16.08 2.59 -0.57
CA CYS A 269 -16.92 3.73 -0.21
C CYS A 269 -18.27 3.59 -0.92
N ILE A 270 -19.37 3.82 -0.18
CA ILE A 270 -20.74 3.77 -0.73
C ILE A 270 -21.08 5.00 -1.57
N ARG A 271 -20.29 6.07 -1.43
CA ARG A 271 -20.54 7.34 -2.12
C ARG A 271 -20.17 7.22 -3.60
N GLY A 272 -20.75 7.98 -4.44
CA GLY A 272 -20.53 7.90 -5.88
C GLY A 272 -19.94 9.20 -6.44
N CYS A 273 -19.02 9.86 -5.72
CA CYS A 273 -18.37 11.08 -6.17
C CYS A 273 -17.67 10.85 -7.52
N ARG A 274 -18.03 11.61 -8.57
CA ARG A 274 -17.60 11.35 -9.95
C ARG A 274 -16.11 11.56 -10.18
N PHE A 275 -15.45 12.34 -9.34
CA PHE A 275 -14.01 12.61 -9.42
C PHE A 275 -13.15 11.57 -8.65
N CYS A 276 -13.78 10.68 -7.85
CA CYS A 276 -13.05 9.83 -6.91
C CYS A 276 -12.71 8.48 -7.51
N GLN A 277 -11.46 8.29 -7.94
CA GLN A 277 -10.95 7.00 -8.41
C GLN A 277 -11.03 5.93 -7.31
N ALA A 278 -10.62 6.24 -6.08
CA ALA A 278 -10.64 5.32 -4.95
C ALA A 278 -12.05 4.76 -4.67
N GLY A 279 -13.09 5.60 -4.81
CA GLY A 279 -14.48 5.18 -4.66
C GLY A 279 -14.94 4.15 -5.70
N MET A 280 -14.20 3.99 -6.81
CA MET A 280 -14.47 2.98 -7.85
C MET A 280 -13.56 1.77 -7.69
N VAL A 281 -12.26 2.00 -7.46
CA VAL A 281 -11.23 0.95 -7.36
C VAL A 281 -11.49 0.01 -6.20
N TYR A 282 -11.87 0.51 -5.02
CA TYR A 282 -12.01 -0.29 -3.80
C TYR A 282 -13.42 -0.80 -3.51
N ARG A 283 -14.34 -0.78 -4.49
CA ARG A 283 -15.66 -1.41 -4.35
C ARG A 283 -15.59 -2.93 -4.36
N PRO A 284 -16.53 -3.62 -3.66
CA PRO A 284 -17.62 -3.13 -2.82
C PRO A 284 -17.15 -2.62 -1.45
N VAL A 285 -18.06 -2.02 -0.67
CA VAL A 285 -17.80 -1.69 0.74
C VAL A 285 -17.80 -2.96 1.57
N ARG A 286 -16.80 -3.12 2.41
CA ARG A 286 -16.65 -4.24 3.35
C ARG A 286 -16.09 -3.72 4.65
N GLU A 287 -16.72 -4.10 5.74
CA GLU A 287 -16.38 -3.68 7.09
C GLU A 287 -15.66 -4.79 7.86
N LYS A 288 -14.75 -4.41 8.73
CA LYS A 288 -14.11 -5.31 9.68
C LYS A 288 -14.92 -5.31 10.98
N ASN A 289 -15.10 -6.48 11.57
CA ASN A 289 -15.84 -6.65 12.82
C ASN A 289 -15.20 -5.85 13.97
N VAL A 290 -16.02 -5.18 14.78
CA VAL A 290 -15.57 -4.31 15.86
C VAL A 290 -14.79 -5.05 16.94
N GLU A 291 -15.20 -6.28 17.31
CA GLU A 291 -14.49 -7.07 18.33
C GLU A 291 -13.07 -7.43 17.85
N HIS A 292 -12.92 -7.78 16.57
CA HIS A 292 -11.61 -8.02 16.00
C HIS A 292 -10.74 -6.75 16.00
N LEU A 293 -11.31 -5.58 15.70
CA LEU A 293 -10.59 -4.30 15.77
C LEU A 293 -10.13 -3.95 17.20
N LYS A 294 -10.95 -4.26 18.21
CA LYS A 294 -10.59 -4.10 19.63
C LYS A 294 -9.38 -4.95 19.98
N GLU A 295 -9.37 -6.23 19.57
CA GLU A 295 -8.22 -7.13 19.77
C GLU A 295 -6.95 -6.65 19.06
N LEU A 296 -7.07 -6.22 17.80
CA LEU A 296 -5.95 -5.66 17.03
C LEU A 296 -5.36 -4.42 17.70
N ALA A 297 -6.19 -3.52 18.23
CA ALA A 297 -5.75 -2.33 18.96
C ALA A 297 -4.80 -2.70 20.11
N TYR A 298 -5.18 -3.68 20.94
CA TYR A 298 -4.33 -4.17 22.03
C TYR A 298 -3.02 -4.77 21.54
N LYS A 299 -3.10 -5.68 20.57
CA LYS A 299 -1.93 -6.41 20.06
C LYS A 299 -0.92 -5.46 19.43
N MET A 300 -1.40 -4.54 18.60
CA MET A 300 -0.54 -3.58 17.91
C MET A 300 0.09 -2.56 18.85
N LEU A 301 -0.67 -1.96 19.78
CA LEU A 301 -0.11 -1.04 20.76
C LEU A 301 0.94 -1.73 21.65
N LYS A 302 0.63 -2.95 22.12
CA LYS A 302 1.56 -3.72 22.96
C LYS A 302 2.87 -4.06 22.23
N SER A 303 2.79 -4.35 20.92
CA SER A 303 3.96 -4.78 20.13
C SER A 303 4.80 -3.61 19.61
N THR A 304 4.25 -2.40 19.54
CA THR A 304 4.90 -1.24 18.94
C THR A 304 5.25 -0.12 19.93
N GLY A 305 4.45 0.04 20.98
CA GLY A 305 4.58 1.18 21.90
C GLY A 305 4.12 2.51 21.33
N HIS A 306 3.38 2.52 20.21
CA HIS A 306 2.84 3.78 19.65
C HIS A 306 1.85 4.45 20.60
N GLU A 307 1.80 5.77 20.55
CA GLU A 307 0.92 6.62 21.38
C GLU A 307 -0.28 7.16 20.60
N GLU A 308 -0.54 6.64 19.40
CA GLU A 308 -1.69 7.07 18.57
C GLU A 308 -2.29 5.88 17.81
N ILE A 309 -3.63 5.82 17.77
CA ILE A 309 -4.41 4.93 16.91
C ILE A 309 -5.14 5.77 15.87
N SER A 310 -5.05 5.38 14.60
CA SER A 310 -5.81 5.98 13.50
C SER A 310 -6.77 4.95 12.91
N LEU A 311 -8.05 5.34 12.76
CA LEU A 311 -9.06 4.52 12.09
C LEU A 311 -9.03 4.81 10.59
N SER A 312 -8.54 3.86 9.80
CA SER A 312 -8.36 4.05 8.35
C SER A 312 -9.55 3.55 7.54
N SER A 313 -10.07 4.43 6.68
CA SER A 313 -11.06 4.11 5.65
C SER A 313 -11.15 5.24 4.63
N LEU A 314 -11.92 5.03 3.54
CA LEU A 314 -12.28 6.09 2.60
C LEU A 314 -13.42 7.00 3.10
N SER A 315 -14.17 6.56 4.11
CA SER A 315 -15.25 7.32 4.73
C SER A 315 -15.55 6.77 6.13
N SER A 316 -14.79 7.22 7.12
CA SER A 316 -14.89 6.69 8.49
C SER A 316 -16.27 6.89 9.11
N SER A 317 -16.96 7.99 8.77
CA SER A 317 -18.31 8.25 9.23
C SER A 317 -19.38 7.26 8.72
N ASP A 318 -19.08 6.51 7.66
CA ASP A 318 -20.00 5.52 7.09
C ASP A 318 -19.80 4.10 7.67
N TYR A 319 -18.82 3.90 8.57
CA TYR A 319 -18.62 2.61 9.26
C TYR A 319 -19.73 2.36 10.27
N SER A 320 -20.43 1.24 10.15
CA SER A 320 -21.65 0.94 10.90
C SER A 320 -21.48 0.85 12.43
N GLN A 321 -20.28 0.50 12.89
CA GLN A 321 -19.95 0.30 14.31
C GLN A 321 -18.96 1.37 14.84
N LEU A 322 -18.93 2.57 14.21
CA LEU A 322 -17.96 3.61 14.55
C LEU A 322 -18.06 4.07 15.99
N GLU A 323 -19.27 4.33 16.46
CA GLU A 323 -19.53 4.85 17.82
C GLU A 323 -19.10 3.84 18.88
N GLU A 324 -19.42 2.57 18.70
CA GLU A 324 -19.02 1.51 19.61
C GLU A 324 -17.49 1.39 19.70
N LEU A 325 -16.82 1.37 18.54
CA LEU A 325 -15.36 1.27 18.48
C LEU A 325 -14.69 2.47 19.15
N VAL A 326 -15.14 3.69 18.84
CA VAL A 326 -14.56 4.91 19.40
C VAL A 326 -14.75 5.01 20.89
N ASN A 327 -15.98 4.72 21.41
CA ASN A 327 -16.24 4.69 22.84
C ASN A 327 -15.33 3.68 23.55
N PHE A 328 -15.21 2.46 23.02
CA PHE A 328 -14.31 1.46 23.57
C PHE A 328 -12.85 1.95 23.62
N LEU A 329 -12.33 2.51 22.51
CA LEU A 329 -10.94 2.99 22.45
C LEU A 329 -10.70 4.13 23.45
N ILE A 330 -11.66 5.04 23.60
CA ILE A 330 -11.60 6.13 24.58
C ILE A 330 -11.55 5.57 25.99
N ASP A 331 -12.52 4.74 26.37
CA ASP A 331 -12.64 4.22 27.73
C ASP A 331 -11.44 3.37 28.12
N GLU A 332 -10.97 2.52 27.21
CA GLU A 332 -9.87 1.60 27.46
C GLU A 332 -8.51 2.30 27.54
N PHE A 333 -8.26 3.29 26.68
CA PHE A 333 -6.96 3.94 26.59
C PHE A 333 -6.91 5.33 27.26
N LYS A 334 -8.01 5.79 27.86
CA LYS A 334 -8.06 7.03 28.65
C LYS A 334 -7.02 6.97 29.79
N GLY A 335 -6.17 7.97 29.83
CA GLY A 335 -5.10 8.05 30.86
C GLY A 335 -3.88 7.17 30.58
N LYS A 336 -3.88 6.36 29.50
CA LYS A 336 -2.71 5.57 29.08
C LYS A 336 -1.81 6.29 28.06
N GLY A 337 -2.11 7.57 27.75
CA GLY A 337 -1.31 8.37 26.81
C GLY A 337 -1.54 8.04 25.33
N VAL A 338 -2.57 7.28 24.99
CA VAL A 338 -2.89 6.92 23.61
C VAL A 338 -3.93 7.87 23.04
N ASN A 339 -3.63 8.48 21.90
CA ASN A 339 -4.50 9.38 21.16
C ASN A 339 -5.28 8.63 20.08
N ILE A 340 -6.49 9.13 19.74
CA ILE A 340 -7.31 8.56 18.67
C ILE A 340 -7.43 9.59 17.54
N SER A 341 -7.19 9.15 16.30
CA SER A 341 -7.31 9.95 15.10
C SER A 341 -8.37 9.37 14.16
N LEU A 342 -9.30 10.22 13.73
CA LEU A 342 -10.39 9.88 12.81
C LEU A 342 -10.22 10.64 11.49
N PRO A 343 -9.46 10.11 10.53
CA PRO A 343 -9.38 10.70 9.20
C PRO A 343 -10.65 10.44 8.39
N SER A 344 -10.83 11.17 7.29
CA SER A 344 -11.86 10.93 6.28
C SER A 344 -13.30 11.06 6.80
N LEU A 345 -13.55 12.05 7.64
CA LEU A 345 -14.88 12.37 8.14
C LEU A 345 -15.69 13.13 7.09
N ARG A 346 -16.98 12.80 7.01
CA ARG A 346 -17.95 13.53 6.21
C ARG A 346 -18.84 14.41 7.10
N ILE A 347 -19.13 15.61 6.61
CA ILE A 347 -19.94 16.59 7.37
C ILE A 347 -21.40 16.17 7.51
N ASP A 348 -21.94 15.35 6.59
CA ASP A 348 -23.33 14.86 6.60
C ASP A 348 -23.54 13.59 7.43
N ALA A 349 -22.47 12.92 7.83
CA ALA A 349 -22.50 11.71 8.64
C ALA A 349 -21.69 11.89 9.94
N PHE A 350 -21.59 13.13 10.39
CA PHE A 350 -20.75 13.52 11.50
C PHE A 350 -21.54 13.39 12.84
N SER A 351 -21.01 12.62 13.76
CA SER A 351 -21.51 12.54 15.14
C SER A 351 -20.72 13.49 16.03
N LEU A 352 -21.37 14.55 16.51
CA LEU A 352 -20.79 15.53 17.44
C LEU A 352 -20.32 14.89 18.74
N ASP A 353 -21.13 13.98 19.31
CA ASP A 353 -20.80 13.29 20.55
C ASP A 353 -19.51 12.48 20.46
N VAL A 354 -19.32 11.75 19.35
CA VAL A 354 -18.11 10.98 19.10
C VAL A 354 -16.91 11.90 18.99
N MET A 355 -17.04 13.03 18.30
CA MET A 355 -15.94 13.94 18.07
C MET A 355 -15.58 14.78 19.29
N SER A 356 -16.54 15.22 20.05
CA SER A 356 -16.28 15.91 21.33
C SER A 356 -15.46 15.02 22.25
N LYS A 357 -15.84 13.75 22.41
CA LYS A 357 -15.10 12.77 23.22
C LYS A 357 -13.65 12.55 22.71
N VAL A 358 -13.45 12.47 21.40
CA VAL A 358 -12.10 12.30 20.82
C VAL A 358 -11.25 13.54 21.04
N GLN A 359 -11.82 14.73 20.91
CA GLN A 359 -11.10 16.00 21.12
C GLN A 359 -10.79 16.32 22.59
N ASP A 360 -11.52 15.73 23.52
CA ASP A 360 -11.22 15.81 24.97
C ASP A 360 -9.87 15.15 25.29
N ILE A 361 -9.43 14.15 24.50
CA ILE A 361 -8.15 13.49 24.68
C ILE A 361 -7.01 14.32 24.05
N LYS A 362 -7.20 14.75 22.81
CA LYS A 362 -6.23 15.58 22.07
C LYS A 362 -6.96 16.49 21.09
N LYS A 363 -6.74 17.78 21.23
CA LYS A 363 -7.27 18.76 20.26
C LYS A 363 -6.65 18.55 18.88
N SER A 364 -7.41 17.96 17.97
CA SER A 364 -7.09 17.84 16.56
C SER A 364 -8.00 18.70 15.71
N SER A 365 -7.53 19.15 14.53
CA SER A 365 -8.40 19.86 13.60
C SER A 365 -9.30 18.88 12.84
N LEU A 366 -10.58 19.24 12.67
CA LEU A 366 -11.49 18.57 11.76
C LEU A 366 -11.32 19.14 10.35
N THR A 367 -11.30 18.30 9.35
CA THR A 367 -11.26 18.71 7.95
C THR A 367 -12.55 18.28 7.27
N PHE A 368 -13.32 19.25 6.78
CA PHE A 368 -14.49 19.02 5.97
C PHE A 368 -14.19 19.32 4.50
N ALA A 369 -14.68 18.48 3.60
CA ALA A 369 -14.42 18.57 2.18
C ALA A 369 -15.74 18.69 1.37
N PRO A 370 -16.35 19.87 1.27
CA PRO A 370 -17.50 20.11 0.39
C PRO A 370 -17.15 19.97 -1.09
N GLU A 371 -15.87 20.11 -1.44
CA GLU A 371 -15.23 19.99 -2.76
C GLU A 371 -15.61 21.12 -3.72
N ALA A 372 -16.83 21.67 -3.65
CA ALA A 372 -17.27 22.77 -4.48
C ALA A 372 -18.13 23.78 -3.70
N GLY A 373 -17.97 25.07 -3.98
CA GLY A 373 -18.67 26.15 -3.27
C GLY A 373 -20.15 26.28 -3.63
N SER A 374 -20.58 25.93 -4.86
CA SER A 374 -21.98 26.03 -5.26
C SER A 374 -22.70 24.69 -5.21
N GLN A 375 -24.00 24.72 -4.86
CA GLN A 375 -24.85 23.52 -4.88
C GLN A 375 -24.83 22.84 -6.25
N ARG A 376 -24.97 23.62 -7.34
CA ARG A 376 -24.94 23.10 -8.71
C ARG A 376 -23.67 22.27 -9.01
N LEU A 377 -22.51 22.74 -8.58
CA LEU A 377 -21.26 22.01 -8.80
C LEU A 377 -21.17 20.76 -7.90
N ARG A 378 -21.63 20.83 -6.64
CA ARG A 378 -21.70 19.64 -5.78
C ARG A 378 -22.60 18.55 -6.37
N ASP A 379 -23.73 18.96 -6.98
CA ASP A 379 -24.63 18.03 -7.68
C ASP A 379 -23.97 17.44 -8.93
N VAL A 380 -23.28 18.27 -9.72
CA VAL A 380 -22.53 17.82 -10.91
C VAL A 380 -21.49 16.77 -10.56
N ILE A 381 -20.71 16.95 -9.49
CA ILE A 381 -19.70 15.99 -9.05
C ILE A 381 -20.27 14.86 -8.19
N ASN A 382 -21.59 14.84 -7.97
CA ASN A 382 -22.29 13.86 -7.14
C ASN A 382 -21.73 13.77 -5.70
N LYS A 383 -21.45 14.94 -5.07
CA LYS A 383 -20.94 14.97 -3.69
C LYS A 383 -22.01 14.67 -2.66
N GLY A 384 -23.29 14.93 -2.97
CA GLY A 384 -24.45 14.66 -2.11
C GLY A 384 -24.51 15.52 -0.85
N LEU A 385 -23.91 16.72 -0.85
CA LEU A 385 -23.94 17.68 0.25
C LEU A 385 -24.74 18.92 -0.13
N THR A 386 -25.73 19.27 0.70
CA THR A 386 -26.49 20.53 0.56
C THR A 386 -25.76 21.68 1.28
N GLU A 387 -26.10 22.93 0.90
CA GLU A 387 -25.58 24.11 1.60
C GLU A 387 -25.98 24.12 3.06
N GLU A 388 -27.24 23.75 3.34
CA GLU A 388 -27.77 23.65 4.70
C GLU A 388 -26.98 22.69 5.56
N VAL A 389 -26.68 21.48 5.08
CA VAL A 389 -25.88 20.48 5.80
C VAL A 389 -24.45 20.99 6.07
N ILE A 390 -23.86 21.68 5.10
CA ILE A 390 -22.51 22.24 5.28
C ILE A 390 -22.50 23.35 6.34
N LEU A 391 -23.46 24.29 6.26
CA LEU A 391 -23.55 25.38 7.23
C LEU A 391 -23.88 24.88 8.63
N HIS A 392 -24.80 23.93 8.74
CA HIS A 392 -25.16 23.31 10.02
C HIS A 392 -23.96 22.61 10.65
N GLY A 393 -23.31 21.69 9.93
CA GLY A 393 -22.15 20.97 10.46
C GLY A 393 -20.97 21.88 10.82
N ALA A 394 -20.74 22.95 10.07
CA ALA A 394 -19.74 23.95 10.38
C ALA A 394 -20.09 24.75 11.64
N HIS A 395 -21.37 25.16 11.78
CA HIS A 395 -21.87 25.87 12.95
C HIS A 395 -21.72 25.04 14.23
N GLU A 396 -22.19 23.80 14.20
CA GLU A 396 -22.10 22.88 15.34
C GLU A 396 -20.65 22.64 15.75
N ALA A 397 -19.76 22.38 14.79
CA ALA A 397 -18.33 22.22 15.07
C ALA A 397 -17.72 23.50 15.70
N PHE A 398 -18.19 24.70 15.31
CA PHE A 398 -17.73 25.95 15.87
C PHE A 398 -18.27 26.19 17.29
N VAL A 399 -19.56 25.88 17.55
CA VAL A 399 -20.18 26.00 18.88
C VAL A 399 -19.50 25.10 19.90
N GLU A 400 -19.14 23.87 19.50
CA GLU A 400 -18.40 22.91 20.33
C GLU A 400 -16.89 23.26 20.43
N ASN A 401 -16.49 24.45 19.95
CA ASN A 401 -15.09 24.93 19.99
C ASN A 401 -14.09 23.96 19.32
N LEU A 402 -14.53 23.21 18.32
CA LEU A 402 -13.71 22.30 17.54
C LEU A 402 -12.89 23.07 16.51
N ARG A 403 -11.60 22.73 16.36
CA ARG A 403 -10.78 23.30 15.29
C ARG A 403 -11.19 22.70 13.95
N THR A 404 -11.58 23.52 12.99
CA THR A 404 -12.03 23.07 11.67
C THR A 404 -11.16 23.63 10.53
N ASN A 405 -10.94 22.79 9.53
CA ASN A 405 -10.38 23.18 8.23
C ASN A 405 -11.35 22.77 7.14
N THR A 406 -11.43 23.56 6.07
CA THR A 406 -12.32 23.30 4.94
C THR A 406 -11.52 23.21 3.66
N SER A 407 -11.72 22.12 2.90
CA SER A 407 -11.16 21.93 1.56
C SER A 407 -12.20 22.21 0.48
N LEU A 408 -11.87 23.06 -0.47
CA LEU A 408 -12.70 23.42 -1.61
C LEU A 408 -11.92 23.24 -2.92
N ILE A 409 -12.55 22.66 -3.93
CA ILE A 409 -12.07 22.73 -5.30
C ILE A 409 -12.45 24.12 -5.85
N ARG A 410 -11.47 24.87 -6.31
CA ARG A 410 -11.65 26.17 -6.94
C ARG A 410 -12.06 26.04 -8.41
#